data_32290fdc07a01f620b1e5ec5d242db8c
#
_entry.id   32290fdc07a01f620b1e5ec5d242db8c
#
_cell.length_a   1.000
_cell.length_b   1.000
_cell.length_c   1.000
_cell.angle_alpha   90.00
_cell.angle_beta   90.00
_cell.angle_gamma   90.00
#
_symmetry.space_group_name_H-M   'P 1'
#
loop_
_entity.id
_entity.type
_entity.pdbx_description
1 polymer ?
#
loop_
_entity_poly.entity_id
_entity_poly.type
_entity_poly.pdbx_seq_one_letter_code
_entity_poly.pdbx_strand_id
1 'polypeptide(L)'
;MAAELMARYPVKAGDVLIAFSNSGRNAVPVELARLFREKGGYVIALTNMNHTQSVSPRNKLGKRLFEEADLVLDNCGVLGDAAIQGSNGRMVGPTSTAVGAAMLQAIVSRVEEIAAERGQEIEFFASSNIDGGDEINNRFIEKYRGTIQSL
;
A
#
# COMPACT_ATOMS: atom_id res chain seq x y z
N MET A 1 -4.19 15.94 -8.73
CA MET A 1 -3.36 15.24 -7.71
C MET A 1 -3.04 13.80 -8.15
N ALA A 2 -4.02 12.89 -8.38
CA ALA A 2 -3.72 11.52 -8.83
C ALA A 2 -2.91 11.50 -10.15
N ALA A 3 -3.34 12.24 -11.18
CA ALA A 3 -2.63 12.34 -12.45
C ALA A 3 -1.21 12.94 -12.31
N GLU A 4 -1.00 13.88 -11.41
CA GLU A 4 0.32 14.47 -11.13
C GLU A 4 1.26 13.46 -10.45
N LEU A 5 0.73 12.66 -9.52
CA LEU A 5 1.48 11.56 -8.92
C LEU A 5 1.87 10.52 -9.98
N MET A 6 0.91 10.14 -10.83
CA MET A 6 1.16 9.19 -11.93
C MET A 6 2.18 9.70 -12.96
N ALA A 7 2.27 11.03 -13.14
CA ALA A 7 3.27 11.61 -14.04
C ALA A 7 4.70 11.51 -13.49
N ARG A 8 4.84 11.47 -12.16
CA ARG A 8 6.15 11.33 -11.50
C ARG A 8 6.66 9.88 -11.47
N TYR A 9 5.75 8.91 -11.48
CA TYR A 9 6.07 7.49 -11.39
C TYR A 9 5.60 6.79 -12.66
N PRO A 10 6.48 6.62 -13.67
CA PRO A 10 6.11 5.94 -14.90
C PRO A 10 5.76 4.48 -14.60
N VAL A 11 4.56 4.08 -14.98
CA VAL A 11 4.05 2.72 -14.78
C VAL A 11 4.34 1.87 -16.00
N LYS A 12 4.81 0.65 -15.76
CA LYS A 12 5.05 -0.38 -16.77
C LYS A 12 4.12 -1.56 -16.54
N ALA A 13 3.87 -2.34 -17.57
CA ALA A 13 3.16 -3.60 -17.45
C ALA A 13 3.92 -4.54 -16.48
N GLY A 14 3.18 -5.12 -15.53
CA GLY A 14 3.77 -5.95 -14.47
C GLY A 14 4.09 -5.21 -13.17
N ASP A 15 4.05 -3.88 -13.15
CA ASP A 15 4.17 -3.14 -11.90
C ASP A 15 2.95 -3.38 -11.00
N VAL A 16 3.17 -3.33 -9.69
CA VAL A 16 2.12 -3.54 -8.68
C VAL A 16 1.97 -2.28 -7.83
N LEU A 17 0.75 -1.80 -7.71
CA LEU A 17 0.36 -0.75 -6.78
C LEU A 17 -0.36 -1.37 -5.57
N ILE A 18 0.17 -1.19 -4.37
CA ILE A 18 -0.58 -1.46 -3.14
C ILE A 18 -1.19 -0.14 -2.68
N ALA A 19 -2.50 0.00 -2.85
CA ALA A 19 -3.23 1.18 -2.43
C ALA A 19 -3.89 0.93 -1.07
N PHE A 20 -3.49 1.70 -0.07
CA PHE A 20 -4.00 1.57 1.30
C PHE A 20 -4.98 2.68 1.63
N SER A 21 -6.26 2.32 1.82
CA SER A 21 -7.31 3.26 2.21
C SER A 21 -8.44 2.55 2.92
N ASN A 22 -8.56 2.77 4.23
CA ASN A 22 -9.52 2.05 5.09
C ASN A 22 -10.98 2.23 4.63
N SER A 23 -11.41 3.46 4.33
CA SER A 23 -12.77 3.72 3.80
C SER A 23 -12.89 3.54 2.29
N GLY A 24 -11.78 3.53 1.57
CA GLY A 24 -11.74 3.38 0.12
C GLY A 24 -12.55 4.39 -0.70
N ARG A 25 -13.02 5.51 -0.11
CA ARG A 25 -14.02 6.39 -0.72
C ARG A 25 -13.48 7.68 -1.35
N ASN A 26 -12.25 8.08 -0.98
CA ASN A 26 -11.69 9.38 -1.36
C ASN A 26 -11.06 9.35 -2.77
N ALA A 27 -11.00 10.52 -3.41
CA ALA A 27 -10.62 10.67 -4.81
C ALA A 27 -9.22 10.13 -5.12
N VAL A 28 -8.20 10.50 -4.34
CA VAL A 28 -6.80 10.19 -4.69
C VAL A 28 -6.53 8.67 -4.79
N PRO A 29 -6.84 7.83 -3.79
CA PRO A 29 -6.57 6.39 -3.92
C PRO A 29 -7.39 5.72 -5.02
N VAL A 30 -8.64 6.14 -5.23
CA VAL A 30 -9.51 5.54 -6.27
C VAL A 30 -9.05 5.93 -7.68
N GLU A 31 -8.75 7.22 -7.89
CA GLU A 31 -8.26 7.71 -9.19
C GLU A 31 -6.87 7.16 -9.51
N LEU A 32 -5.97 7.03 -8.51
CA LEU A 32 -4.67 6.39 -8.69
C LEU A 32 -4.82 4.93 -9.12
N ALA A 33 -5.66 4.16 -8.44
CA ALA A 33 -5.92 2.77 -8.77
C ALA A 33 -6.41 2.63 -10.23
N ARG A 34 -7.38 3.45 -10.63
CA ARG A 34 -7.89 3.48 -12.00
C ARG A 34 -6.78 3.79 -13.01
N LEU A 35 -6.05 4.89 -12.82
CA LEU A 35 -4.99 5.31 -13.73
C LEU A 35 -3.84 4.30 -13.82
N PHE A 36 -3.53 3.63 -12.72
CA PHE A 36 -2.48 2.60 -12.69
C PHE A 36 -2.87 1.38 -13.52
N ARG A 37 -4.11 0.91 -13.37
CA ARG A 37 -4.65 -0.20 -14.19
C ARG A 37 -4.73 0.15 -15.66
N GLU A 38 -5.18 1.37 -16.01
CA GLU A 38 -5.23 1.85 -17.39
C GLU A 38 -3.86 1.83 -18.08
N LYS A 39 -2.77 1.89 -17.30
CA LYS A 39 -1.38 1.77 -17.79
C LYS A 39 -0.85 0.33 -17.80
N GLY A 40 -1.68 -0.65 -17.46
CA GLY A 40 -1.32 -2.07 -17.45
C GLY A 40 -0.68 -2.57 -16.17
N GLY A 41 -0.71 -1.78 -15.09
CA GLY A 41 -0.28 -2.21 -13.77
C GLY A 41 -1.35 -3.02 -13.04
N TYR A 42 -0.96 -3.76 -12.01
CA TYR A 42 -1.82 -4.56 -11.14
C TYR A 42 -2.08 -3.84 -9.82
N VAL A 43 -3.34 -3.73 -9.40
CA VAL A 43 -3.71 -2.99 -8.19
C VAL A 43 -4.19 -3.92 -7.08
N ILE A 44 -3.54 -3.81 -5.93
CA ILE A 44 -3.96 -4.44 -4.67
C ILE A 44 -4.55 -3.35 -3.79
N ALA A 45 -5.83 -3.46 -3.43
CA ALA A 45 -6.46 -2.59 -2.45
C ALA A 45 -6.37 -3.20 -1.05
N LEU A 46 -5.73 -2.51 -0.11
CA LEU A 46 -5.81 -2.84 1.30
C LEU A 46 -6.81 -1.90 1.96
N THR A 47 -7.95 -2.43 2.38
CA THR A 47 -9.11 -1.65 2.84
C THR A 47 -9.86 -2.38 3.95
N ASN A 48 -10.83 -1.72 4.58
CA ASN A 48 -11.78 -2.36 5.47
C ASN A 48 -13.11 -2.57 4.72
N MET A 49 -13.45 -3.80 4.41
CA MET A 49 -14.64 -4.09 3.60
C MET A 49 -15.93 -3.69 4.29
N ASN A 50 -16.06 -3.90 5.61
CA ASN A 50 -17.23 -3.44 6.35
C ASN A 50 -17.40 -1.91 6.30
N HIS A 51 -16.29 -1.18 6.46
CA HIS A 51 -16.32 0.28 6.41
C HIS A 51 -16.57 0.79 4.98
N THR A 52 -15.82 0.32 3.99
CA THR A 52 -15.93 0.82 2.63
C THR A 52 -17.30 0.57 2.01
N GLN A 53 -17.95 -0.55 2.35
CA GLN A 53 -19.30 -0.87 1.88
C GLN A 53 -20.39 -0.04 2.57
N SER A 54 -20.15 0.45 3.78
CA SER A 54 -21.12 1.25 4.55
C SER A 54 -21.13 2.73 4.18
N VAL A 55 -20.21 3.20 3.35
CA VAL A 55 -20.06 4.61 3.00
C VAL A 55 -20.18 4.85 1.49
N SER A 56 -20.69 6.04 1.11
CA SER A 56 -20.78 6.42 -0.29
C SER A 56 -19.44 6.95 -0.82
N PRO A 57 -19.13 6.78 -2.11
CA PRO A 57 -17.95 7.38 -2.75
C PRO A 57 -17.89 8.91 -2.57
N ARG A 58 -16.67 9.45 -2.47
CA ARG A 58 -16.38 10.89 -2.44
C ARG A 58 -15.40 11.28 -3.56
N ASN A 59 -15.66 10.80 -4.76
CA ASN A 59 -14.86 11.07 -5.93
C ASN A 59 -15.73 11.16 -7.18
N LYS A 60 -15.19 11.70 -8.27
CA LYS A 60 -15.91 11.90 -9.53
C LYS A 60 -16.21 10.59 -10.28
N LEU A 61 -15.50 9.52 -9.98
CA LEU A 61 -15.72 8.21 -10.60
C LEU A 61 -16.95 7.50 -10.02
N GLY A 62 -17.46 7.94 -8.86
CA GLY A 62 -18.56 7.27 -8.18
C GLY A 62 -18.23 5.85 -7.72
N LYS A 63 -16.94 5.54 -7.55
CA LYS A 63 -16.41 4.22 -7.20
C LYS A 63 -15.69 4.25 -5.86
N ARG A 64 -15.53 3.08 -5.26
CA ARG A 64 -14.68 2.86 -4.10
C ARG A 64 -13.42 2.12 -4.53
N LEU A 65 -12.37 2.18 -3.74
CA LEU A 65 -11.07 1.62 -4.07
C LEU A 65 -11.13 0.13 -4.45
N PHE A 66 -11.89 -0.67 -3.70
CA PHE A 66 -12.01 -2.11 -3.97
C PHE A 66 -12.68 -2.41 -5.34
N GLU A 67 -13.47 -1.47 -5.88
CA GLU A 67 -14.09 -1.61 -7.21
C GLU A 67 -13.11 -1.29 -8.36
N GLU A 68 -11.97 -0.68 -8.03
CA GLU A 68 -10.89 -0.32 -8.96
C GLU A 68 -9.62 -1.16 -8.73
N ALA A 69 -9.70 -2.22 -7.94
CA ALA A 69 -8.58 -3.12 -7.65
C ALA A 69 -8.73 -4.48 -8.32
N ASP A 70 -7.59 -5.11 -8.61
CA ASP A 70 -7.53 -6.48 -9.14
C ASP A 70 -7.54 -7.50 -8.00
N LEU A 71 -7.01 -7.13 -6.83
CA LEU A 71 -7.06 -7.92 -5.60
C LEU A 71 -7.44 -7.02 -4.43
N VAL A 72 -8.29 -7.54 -3.55
CA VAL A 72 -8.70 -6.85 -2.32
C VAL A 72 -8.22 -7.61 -1.11
N LEU A 73 -7.52 -6.92 -0.23
CA LEU A 73 -7.11 -7.39 1.09
C LEU A 73 -7.93 -6.66 2.14
N ASP A 74 -8.80 -7.40 2.82
CA ASP A 74 -9.60 -6.88 3.92
C ASP A 74 -8.79 -6.91 5.23
N ASN A 75 -8.61 -5.76 5.87
CA ASN A 75 -7.94 -5.68 7.16
C ASN A 75 -8.85 -6.09 8.34
N CYS A 76 -10.11 -6.41 8.10
CA CYS A 76 -11.10 -6.84 9.08
C CYS A 76 -11.22 -5.88 10.30
N GLY A 77 -10.87 -4.61 10.12
CA GLY A 77 -10.90 -3.60 11.17
C GLY A 77 -12.34 -3.18 11.56
N VAL A 78 -12.43 -2.27 12.50
CA VAL A 78 -13.72 -1.77 12.96
C VAL A 78 -14.25 -0.64 12.09
N LEU A 79 -15.59 -0.48 12.06
CA LEU A 79 -16.23 0.66 11.40
C LEU A 79 -15.75 1.98 12.04
N GLY A 80 -15.34 2.93 11.22
CA GLY A 80 -14.79 4.20 11.70
C GLY A 80 -13.31 4.12 12.11
N ASP A 81 -12.69 2.93 12.05
CA ASP A 81 -11.26 2.66 12.27
C ASP A 81 -10.80 2.66 13.75
N ALA A 82 -11.27 3.57 14.58
CA ALA A 82 -10.87 3.67 15.98
C ALA A 82 -11.55 2.59 16.85
N ALA A 83 -10.76 1.79 17.57
CA ALA A 83 -11.23 0.59 18.29
C ALA A 83 -11.28 0.73 19.81
N ILE A 84 -10.64 1.74 20.39
CA ILE A 84 -10.49 1.92 21.83
C ILE A 84 -11.34 3.09 22.29
N GLN A 85 -12.17 2.89 23.30
CA GLN A 85 -12.92 3.98 23.93
C GLN A 85 -12.02 4.75 24.89
N GLY A 86 -11.81 6.03 24.61
CA GLY A 86 -11.08 6.93 25.49
C GLY A 86 -11.92 7.41 26.67
N SER A 87 -11.27 7.98 27.69
CA SER A 87 -11.90 8.44 28.94
C SER A 87 -12.99 9.50 28.76
N ASN A 88 -12.98 10.24 27.65
CA ASN A 88 -13.96 11.26 27.30
C ASN A 88 -15.08 10.75 26.36
N GLY A 89 -15.21 9.44 26.20
CA GLY A 89 -16.18 8.79 25.31
C GLY A 89 -15.80 8.82 23.82
N ARG A 90 -14.68 9.42 23.44
CA ARG A 90 -14.19 9.42 22.04
C ARG A 90 -13.51 8.09 21.71
N MET A 91 -13.70 7.64 20.48
CA MET A 91 -12.96 6.48 19.96
C MET A 91 -11.57 6.91 19.51
N VAL A 92 -10.55 6.13 19.87
CA VAL A 92 -9.14 6.33 19.56
C VAL A 92 -8.50 5.01 19.13
N GLY A 93 -7.24 5.02 18.71
CA GLY A 93 -6.51 3.81 18.33
C GLY A 93 -7.00 3.22 17.00
N PRO A 94 -6.55 3.77 15.85
CA PRO A 94 -6.93 3.27 14.54
C PRO A 94 -6.38 1.86 14.30
N THR A 95 -7.24 0.93 13.90
CA THR A 95 -6.89 -0.46 13.58
C THR A 95 -6.15 -0.56 12.26
N SER A 96 -6.47 0.31 11.29
CA SER A 96 -5.93 0.26 9.93
C SER A 96 -4.40 0.34 9.90
N THR A 97 -3.81 1.21 10.70
CA THR A 97 -2.34 1.40 10.72
C THR A 97 -1.63 0.14 11.21
N ALA A 98 -2.05 -0.40 12.36
CA ALA A 98 -1.39 -1.57 12.97
C ALA A 98 -1.59 -2.83 12.11
N VAL A 99 -2.83 -3.13 11.73
CA VAL A 99 -3.16 -4.31 10.93
C VAL A 99 -2.59 -4.19 9.53
N GLY A 100 -2.68 -3.01 8.89
CA GLY A 100 -2.13 -2.79 7.56
C GLY A 100 -0.61 -2.96 7.52
N ALA A 101 0.10 -2.43 8.50
CA ALA A 101 1.55 -2.64 8.61
C ALA A 101 1.90 -4.13 8.78
N ALA A 102 1.18 -4.83 9.66
CA ALA A 102 1.38 -6.27 9.87
C ALA A 102 1.12 -7.08 8.58
N MET A 103 0.05 -6.77 7.86
CA MET A 103 -0.26 -7.43 6.58
C MET A 103 0.83 -7.18 5.52
N LEU A 104 1.32 -5.94 5.40
CA LEU A 104 2.38 -5.61 4.45
C LEU A 104 3.69 -6.35 4.79
N GLN A 105 4.07 -6.40 6.07
CA GLN A 105 5.25 -7.14 6.51
C GLN A 105 5.12 -8.65 6.24
N ALA A 106 3.95 -9.23 6.47
CA ALA A 106 3.69 -10.63 6.14
C ALA A 106 3.80 -10.91 4.63
N ILE A 107 3.30 -10.00 3.79
CA ILE A 107 3.42 -10.11 2.33
C ILE A 107 4.90 -10.05 1.93
N VAL A 108 5.66 -9.09 2.44
CA VAL A 108 7.09 -8.94 2.13
C VAL A 108 7.88 -10.18 2.54
N SER A 109 7.62 -10.73 3.75
CA SER A 109 8.26 -11.96 4.21
C SER A 109 7.94 -13.15 3.29
N ARG A 110 6.67 -13.28 2.85
CA ARG A 110 6.29 -14.37 1.95
C ARG A 110 6.84 -14.19 0.54
N VAL A 111 6.98 -12.97 0.07
CA VAL A 111 7.64 -12.68 -1.23
C VAL A 111 9.11 -13.14 -1.20
N GLU A 112 9.81 -12.87 -0.10
CA GLU A 112 11.19 -13.34 0.10
C GLU A 112 11.27 -14.87 0.07
N GLU A 113 10.43 -15.56 0.84
CA GLU A 113 10.39 -17.03 0.86
C GLU A 113 10.15 -17.63 -0.53
N ILE A 114 9.17 -17.07 -1.29
CA ILE A 114 8.86 -17.53 -2.65
C ILE A 114 10.04 -17.29 -3.60
N ALA A 115 10.74 -16.17 -3.46
CA ALA A 115 11.91 -15.89 -4.26
C ALA A 115 13.04 -16.88 -3.98
N ALA A 116 13.31 -17.16 -2.71
CA ALA A 116 14.30 -18.16 -2.30
C ALA A 116 13.94 -19.56 -2.84
N GLU A 117 12.67 -19.98 -2.74
CA GLU A 117 12.17 -21.24 -3.32
C GLU A 117 12.40 -21.32 -4.85
N ARG A 118 12.45 -20.17 -5.53
CA ARG A 118 12.68 -20.06 -6.99
C ARG A 118 14.14 -19.81 -7.36
N GLY A 119 15.04 -19.78 -6.38
CA GLY A 119 16.45 -19.44 -6.60
C GLY A 119 16.67 -18.00 -7.05
N GLN A 120 15.75 -17.10 -6.70
CA GLN A 120 15.84 -15.66 -6.99
C GLN A 120 16.33 -14.94 -5.75
N GLU A 121 17.27 -14.03 -5.92
CA GLU A 121 17.73 -13.15 -4.86
C GLU A 121 16.92 -11.85 -4.89
N ILE A 122 16.41 -11.44 -3.72
CA ILE A 122 15.72 -10.15 -3.54
C ILE A 122 16.55 -9.24 -2.64
N GLU A 123 16.63 -7.98 -3.01
CA GLU A 123 17.36 -6.96 -2.28
C GLU A 123 16.46 -6.31 -1.23
N PHE A 124 16.92 -6.30 0.02
CA PHE A 124 16.27 -5.62 1.13
C PHE A 124 17.21 -4.63 1.78
N PHE A 125 16.67 -3.49 2.20
CA PHE A 125 17.40 -2.59 3.07
C PHE A 125 17.61 -3.24 4.44
N ALA A 126 18.84 -3.15 4.94
CA ALA A 126 19.18 -3.56 6.29
C ALA A 126 18.89 -2.43 7.29
N SER A 127 18.75 -2.77 8.55
CA SER A 127 18.73 -1.76 9.60
C SER A 127 20.10 -1.06 9.71
N SER A 128 20.12 0.27 9.67
CA SER A 128 21.34 1.05 9.93
C SER A 128 21.85 0.92 11.37
N ASN A 129 21.08 0.25 12.25
CA ASN A 129 21.48 -0.01 13.64
C ASN A 129 22.23 -1.34 13.83
N ILE A 130 22.56 -2.03 12.75
CA ILE A 130 23.40 -3.23 12.76
C ILE A 130 24.72 -2.96 12.04
N ASP A 131 25.78 -3.64 12.46
CA ASP A 131 27.10 -3.52 11.83
C ASP A 131 27.02 -3.90 10.34
N GLY A 132 27.55 -3.05 9.47
CA GLY A 132 27.49 -3.25 8.01
C GLY A 132 26.17 -2.89 7.35
N GLY A 133 25.14 -2.43 8.09
CA GLY A 133 23.83 -2.07 7.53
C GLY A 133 23.91 -0.91 6.54
N ASP A 134 24.70 0.10 6.85
CA ASP A 134 24.85 1.28 5.98
C ASP A 134 25.57 0.94 4.68
N GLU A 135 26.56 0.05 4.69
CA GLU A 135 27.26 -0.40 3.49
C GLU A 135 26.33 -1.16 2.54
N ILE A 136 25.44 -1.99 3.09
CA ILE A 136 24.41 -2.70 2.32
C ILE A 136 23.47 -1.70 1.68
N ASN A 137 22.95 -0.77 2.47
CA ASN A 137 21.98 0.23 2.03
C ASN A 137 22.56 1.18 0.98
N ASN A 138 23.79 1.66 1.16
CA ASN A 138 24.44 2.55 0.22
C ASN A 138 24.61 1.91 -1.17
N ARG A 139 24.92 0.61 -1.25
CA ARG A 139 24.98 -0.12 -2.54
C ARG A 139 23.63 -0.09 -3.27
N PHE A 140 22.52 -0.28 -2.54
CA PHE A 140 21.18 -0.23 -3.15
C PHE A 140 20.79 1.19 -3.55
N ILE A 141 21.09 2.19 -2.72
CA ILE A 141 20.86 3.59 -3.04
C ILE A 141 21.60 3.98 -4.33
N GLU A 142 22.86 3.63 -4.46
CA GLU A 142 23.65 3.91 -5.66
C GLU A 142 23.10 3.19 -6.89
N LYS A 143 22.74 1.91 -6.76
CA LYS A 143 22.18 1.11 -7.84
C LYS A 143 20.88 1.68 -8.38
N TYR A 144 20.02 2.19 -7.51
CA TYR A 144 18.68 2.65 -7.86
C TYR A 144 18.56 4.18 -7.99
N ARG A 145 19.63 4.90 -7.74
CA ARG A 145 19.69 6.36 -7.90
C ARG A 145 19.32 6.73 -9.35
N GLY A 146 18.35 7.62 -9.49
CA GLY A 146 17.81 8.04 -10.78
C GLY A 146 16.77 7.11 -11.41
N THR A 147 16.57 5.91 -10.85
CA THR A 147 15.48 5.00 -11.25
C THR A 147 14.31 5.12 -10.29
N ILE A 148 14.58 5.17 -8.99
CA ILE A 148 13.58 5.36 -7.93
C ILE A 148 13.66 6.82 -7.46
N GLN A 149 12.60 7.59 -7.72
CA GLN A 149 12.59 9.04 -7.45
C GLN A 149 12.55 9.40 -5.96
N SER A 150 12.25 8.45 -5.09
CA SER A 150 12.17 8.64 -3.63
C SER A 150 13.44 8.25 -2.88
N LEU A 151 14.49 7.84 -3.59
CA LEU A 151 15.82 7.54 -3.03
C LEU A 151 16.75 8.74 -3.09
#